data_d4f1e9048e4463c0422b9f3269c77aeb
#
_entry.id   d4f1e9048e4463c0422b9f3269c77aeb
#
_cell.length_a   1.000
_cell.length_b   1.000
_cell.length_c   1.000
_cell.angle_alpha   90.00
_cell.angle_beta   90.00
_cell.angle_gamma   90.00
#
_symmetry.space_group_name_H-M   'P 1'
#
loop_
_entity.id
_entity.type
_entity.pdbx_description
1 polymer ?
#
loop_
_entity_poly.entity_id
_entity_poly.type
_entity_poly.pdbx_seq_one_letter_code
_entity_poly.pdbx_strand_id
1 'polypeptide(L)'
;ASLGISQNEILKLAETKDPSPLVTVVAPFAGTVTEVSTVIGERASPESPLFGIADMQRMWLHIDIYEQDLPRIEKGQKVYFRIPALPGRKFRGKVVALGGAVDEQTRTIRVYADLKNSHGLLRAWMFGQAQIVIKPKEPKLVIPKAALQDDGDCKLVFLRLKENVYRSRGVEIGAVFRNGYEITGGLQEGDHVVTTGSFLLKTEVLRGQIGAG
;
A
#
# COMPACT_ATOMS: atom_id res chain seq x y z
N ALA A 1 11.58 -19.29 -34.10
CA ALA A 1 11.79 -17.98 -34.74
C ALA A 1 12.72 -17.15 -33.85
N SER A 2 14.03 -17.33 -33.96
CA SER A 2 15.06 -16.71 -33.13
C SER A 2 15.50 -15.32 -33.60
N LEU A 3 15.01 -14.84 -34.74
CA LEU A 3 15.47 -13.59 -35.38
C LEU A 3 14.40 -12.48 -35.38
N GLY A 4 13.26 -12.64 -34.74
CA GLY A 4 12.20 -11.59 -34.74
C GLY A 4 11.55 -11.30 -36.10
N ILE A 5 11.80 -12.15 -37.11
CA ILE A 5 11.23 -12.03 -38.45
C ILE A 5 9.75 -12.42 -38.39
N SER A 6 8.87 -11.58 -38.91
CA SER A 6 7.44 -11.85 -38.92
C SER A 6 7.09 -13.03 -39.87
N GLN A 7 6.06 -13.81 -39.54
CA GLN A 7 5.61 -14.92 -40.41
C GLN A 7 5.25 -14.43 -41.84
N ASN A 8 4.76 -13.21 -41.97
CA ASN A 8 4.44 -12.61 -43.28
C ASN A 8 5.69 -12.32 -44.13
N GLU A 9 6.81 -11.98 -43.51
CA GLU A 9 8.07 -11.79 -44.22
C GLU A 9 8.68 -13.12 -44.67
N ILE A 10 8.58 -14.17 -43.85
CA ILE A 10 8.98 -15.52 -44.21
C ILE A 10 8.16 -16.02 -45.42
N LEU A 11 6.86 -15.79 -45.46
CA LEU A 11 5.98 -16.16 -46.57
C LEU A 11 6.31 -15.36 -47.83
N LYS A 12 6.60 -14.06 -47.75
CA LYS A 12 7.03 -13.24 -48.88
C LYS A 12 8.36 -13.68 -49.44
N LEU A 13 9.34 -14.03 -48.60
CA LEU A 13 10.61 -14.60 -49.01
C LEU A 13 10.43 -15.92 -49.77
N ALA A 14 9.46 -16.75 -49.36
CA ALA A 14 9.16 -18.01 -50.02
C ALA A 14 8.50 -17.80 -51.39
N GLU A 15 7.71 -16.74 -51.59
CA GLU A 15 6.99 -16.41 -52.83
C GLU A 15 7.91 -15.68 -53.85
N THR A 16 8.72 -14.73 -53.40
CA THR A 16 9.47 -13.83 -54.31
C THR A 16 10.80 -14.40 -54.76
N LYS A 17 11.35 -15.41 -54.09
CA LYS A 17 12.69 -16.03 -54.32
C LYS A 17 13.84 -15.02 -54.45
N ASP A 18 13.57 -13.75 -54.11
CA ASP A 18 14.56 -12.67 -54.11
C ASP A 18 14.83 -12.23 -52.67
N PRO A 19 15.91 -12.72 -52.04
CA PRO A 19 16.21 -12.39 -50.67
C PRO A 19 16.59 -10.92 -50.57
N SER A 20 15.67 -10.11 -49.99
CA SER A 20 16.07 -8.75 -49.62
C SER A 20 17.22 -8.80 -48.62
N PRO A 21 18.32 -8.05 -48.87
CA PRO A 21 19.42 -7.99 -47.92
C PRO A 21 19.04 -7.25 -46.62
N LEU A 22 17.84 -6.68 -46.57
CA LEU A 22 17.34 -5.94 -45.41
C LEU A 22 16.34 -6.79 -44.61
N VAL A 23 16.62 -6.95 -43.34
CA VAL A 23 15.73 -7.60 -42.36
C VAL A 23 15.13 -6.53 -41.46
N THR A 24 13.82 -6.45 -41.44
CA THR A 24 13.11 -5.53 -40.54
C THR A 24 12.89 -6.19 -39.18
N VAL A 25 13.43 -5.58 -38.12
CA VAL A 25 13.17 -6.00 -36.74
C VAL A 25 12.04 -5.14 -36.17
N VAL A 26 10.94 -5.79 -35.78
CA VAL A 26 9.77 -5.10 -35.22
C VAL A 26 9.68 -5.28 -33.71
N ALA A 27 9.11 -4.29 -33.01
CA ALA A 27 8.83 -4.39 -31.59
C ALA A 27 7.81 -5.51 -31.33
N PRO A 28 8.07 -6.45 -30.37
CA PRO A 28 7.18 -7.56 -30.07
C PRO A 28 5.86 -7.13 -29.40
N PHE A 29 5.83 -5.95 -28.79
CA PHE A 29 4.67 -5.36 -28.15
C PHE A 29 4.76 -3.84 -28.16
N ALA A 30 3.64 -3.15 -27.91
CA ALA A 30 3.59 -1.71 -27.75
C ALA A 30 4.24 -1.30 -26.41
N GLY A 31 5.24 -0.43 -26.45
CA GLY A 31 5.97 -0.01 -25.26
C GLY A 31 6.84 1.21 -25.51
N THR A 32 7.63 1.58 -24.51
CA THR A 32 8.61 2.65 -24.58
C THR A 32 10.00 2.03 -24.76
N VAL A 33 10.79 2.57 -25.72
CA VAL A 33 12.18 2.22 -25.85
C VAL A 33 12.93 2.78 -24.64
N THR A 34 13.51 1.89 -23.83
CA THR A 34 14.25 2.23 -22.60
C THR A 34 15.75 2.25 -22.82
N GLU A 35 16.22 1.51 -23.82
CA GLU A 35 17.63 1.38 -24.13
C GLU A 35 17.82 1.20 -25.63
N VAL A 36 18.87 1.81 -26.17
CA VAL A 36 19.33 1.64 -27.56
C VAL A 36 20.77 1.18 -27.46
N SER A 37 21.02 -0.09 -27.80
CA SER A 37 22.33 -0.73 -27.64
C SER A 37 23.07 -0.92 -28.98
N THR A 38 22.69 -0.19 -30.03
CA THR A 38 23.30 -0.29 -31.36
C THR A 38 23.36 1.09 -32.01
N VAL A 39 24.32 1.26 -32.91
CA VAL A 39 24.49 2.46 -33.75
C VAL A 39 24.53 2.10 -35.23
N ILE A 40 24.21 3.07 -36.07
CA ILE A 40 24.22 2.87 -37.53
C ILE A 40 25.63 2.50 -38.00
N GLY A 41 25.73 1.44 -38.79
CA GLY A 41 27.01 0.92 -39.30
C GLY A 41 27.69 -0.13 -38.43
N GLU A 42 27.15 -0.40 -37.26
CA GLU A 42 27.62 -1.45 -36.37
C GLU A 42 27.16 -2.84 -36.84
N ARG A 43 28.01 -3.84 -36.64
CA ARG A 43 27.67 -5.23 -36.93
C ARG A 43 26.81 -5.80 -35.83
N ALA A 44 25.55 -6.09 -36.11
CA ALA A 44 24.65 -6.79 -35.19
C ALA A 44 24.90 -8.31 -35.25
N SER A 45 24.89 -8.96 -34.09
CA SER A 45 24.88 -10.42 -33.97
C SER A 45 23.55 -10.87 -33.35
N PRO A 46 23.12 -12.13 -33.54
CA PRO A 46 21.89 -12.66 -32.97
C PRO A 46 21.81 -12.59 -31.44
N GLU A 47 22.96 -12.52 -30.79
CA GLU A 47 23.08 -12.48 -29.31
C GLU A 47 23.14 -11.06 -28.75
N SER A 48 23.37 -10.05 -29.62
CA SER A 48 23.47 -8.65 -29.15
C SER A 48 22.09 -8.01 -29.05
N PRO A 49 21.73 -7.45 -27.90
CA PRO A 49 20.49 -6.68 -27.77
C PRO A 49 20.59 -5.41 -28.64
N LEU A 50 19.56 -5.13 -29.43
CA LEU A 50 19.50 -3.90 -30.24
C LEU A 50 18.75 -2.79 -29.50
N PHE A 51 17.60 -3.13 -28.90
CA PHE A 51 16.74 -2.20 -28.19
C PHE A 51 16.15 -2.86 -26.95
N GLY A 52 16.05 -2.13 -25.86
CA GLY A 52 15.25 -2.47 -24.70
C GLY A 52 13.86 -1.81 -24.82
N ILE A 53 12.78 -2.60 -24.69
CA ILE A 53 11.41 -2.10 -24.73
C ILE A 53 10.70 -2.52 -23.45
N ALA A 54 10.02 -1.58 -22.79
CA ALA A 54 9.26 -1.86 -21.59
C ALA A 54 7.85 -1.27 -21.65
N ASP A 55 6.87 -1.97 -21.07
CA ASP A 55 5.57 -1.41 -20.78
C ASP A 55 5.67 -0.52 -19.53
N MET A 56 5.60 0.79 -19.74
CA MET A 56 5.69 1.79 -18.68
C MET A 56 4.33 2.16 -18.07
N GLN A 57 3.23 1.56 -18.52
CA GLN A 57 1.89 1.86 -17.99
C GLN A 57 1.67 1.20 -16.62
N ARG A 58 2.43 0.16 -16.32
CA ARG A 58 2.43 -0.55 -15.04
C ARG A 58 3.84 -0.62 -14.49
N MET A 59 3.98 -0.28 -13.23
CA MET A 59 5.27 -0.26 -12.54
C MET A 59 5.23 -1.17 -11.32
N TRP A 60 6.27 -1.96 -11.16
CA TRP A 60 6.45 -2.75 -9.94
C TRP A 60 7.12 -1.90 -8.89
N LEU A 61 6.47 -1.81 -7.74
CA LEU A 61 7.02 -1.19 -6.54
C LEU A 61 7.55 -2.28 -5.62
N HIS A 62 8.80 -2.18 -5.26
CA HIS A 62 9.42 -2.98 -4.21
C HIS A 62 9.26 -2.24 -2.89
N ILE A 63 8.68 -2.90 -1.90
CA ILE A 63 8.44 -2.34 -0.57
C ILE A 63 9.13 -3.27 0.43
N ASP A 64 10.08 -2.73 1.17
CA ASP A 64 10.73 -3.49 2.24
C ASP A 64 9.95 -3.25 3.53
N ILE A 65 9.43 -4.32 4.13
CA ILE A 65 8.65 -4.30 5.38
C ILE A 65 9.38 -5.11 6.45
N TYR A 66 9.25 -4.72 7.70
CA TYR A 66 9.82 -5.48 8.82
C TYR A 66 9.12 -6.84 8.98
N GLU A 67 9.87 -7.86 9.38
CA GLU A 67 9.38 -9.22 9.58
C GLU A 67 8.17 -9.28 10.53
N GLN A 68 8.15 -8.47 11.58
CA GLN A 68 7.05 -8.36 12.53
C GLN A 68 5.71 -7.93 11.92
N ASP A 69 5.74 -7.21 10.79
CA ASP A 69 4.55 -6.74 10.11
C ASP A 69 4.02 -7.73 9.05
N LEU A 70 4.82 -8.74 8.69
CA LEU A 70 4.47 -9.74 7.67
C LEU A 70 3.12 -10.44 7.89
N PRO A 71 2.74 -10.84 9.13
CA PRO A 71 1.46 -11.51 9.36
C PRO A 71 0.22 -10.68 8.97
N ARG A 72 0.40 -9.37 8.78
CA ARG A 72 -0.67 -8.43 8.41
C ARG A 72 -0.74 -8.15 6.92
N ILE A 73 0.25 -8.65 6.15
CA ILE A 73 0.36 -8.34 4.72
C ILE A 73 -0.17 -9.50 3.89
N GLU A 74 -1.11 -9.18 3.00
CA GLU A 74 -1.76 -10.15 2.12
C GLU A 74 -1.81 -9.62 0.68
N LYS A 75 -1.81 -10.55 -0.29
CA LYS A 75 -2.03 -10.20 -1.70
C LYS A 75 -3.38 -9.51 -1.87
N GLY A 76 -3.45 -8.52 -2.77
CA GLY A 76 -4.66 -7.77 -3.05
C GLY A 76 -4.86 -6.53 -2.16
N GLN A 77 -4.10 -6.36 -1.08
CA GLN A 77 -4.17 -5.15 -0.25
C GLN A 77 -3.83 -3.90 -1.07
N LYS A 78 -4.55 -2.81 -0.79
CA LYS A 78 -4.32 -1.52 -1.46
C LYS A 78 -3.01 -0.91 -1.00
N VAL A 79 -2.24 -0.41 -1.98
CA VAL A 79 -1.00 0.31 -1.74
C VAL A 79 -1.14 1.74 -2.24
N TYR A 80 -0.64 2.67 -1.45
CA TYR A 80 -0.48 4.06 -1.83
C TYR A 80 1.00 4.42 -1.79
N PHE A 81 1.50 4.99 -2.88
CA PHE A 81 2.90 5.37 -3.02
C PHE A 81 3.01 6.87 -3.26
N ARG A 82 3.93 7.52 -2.56
CA ARG A 82 4.26 8.95 -2.67
C ARG A 82 5.75 9.11 -2.91
N ILE A 83 6.09 10.00 -3.80
CA ILE A 83 7.46 10.27 -4.23
C ILE A 83 7.78 11.72 -3.88
N PRO A 84 8.93 12.01 -3.25
CA PRO A 84 9.34 13.38 -2.98
C PRO A 84 9.46 14.25 -4.23
N ALA A 85 9.90 13.66 -5.34
CA ALA A 85 10.01 14.34 -6.64
C ALA A 85 8.67 14.80 -7.25
N LEU A 86 7.53 14.29 -6.75
CA LEU A 86 6.18 14.63 -7.22
C LEU A 86 5.28 14.96 -6.02
N PRO A 87 5.50 16.11 -5.36
CA PRO A 87 4.75 16.50 -4.18
C PRO A 87 3.25 16.61 -4.47
N GLY A 88 2.42 16.16 -3.53
CA GLY A 88 0.96 16.17 -3.68
C GLY A 88 0.38 15.04 -4.53
N ARG A 89 1.18 14.28 -5.27
CA ARG A 89 0.73 13.13 -6.04
C ARG A 89 0.78 11.83 -5.23
N LYS A 90 -0.26 11.01 -5.43
CA LYS A 90 -0.42 9.72 -4.75
C LYS A 90 -0.72 8.65 -5.80
N PHE A 91 0.17 7.71 -5.97
CA PHE A 91 0.00 6.57 -6.86
C PHE A 91 -0.71 5.44 -6.13
N ARG A 92 -1.56 4.72 -6.84
CA ARG A 92 -2.38 3.64 -6.28
C ARG A 92 -2.00 2.32 -6.92
N GLY A 93 -1.94 1.29 -6.09
CA GLY A 93 -1.67 -0.06 -6.54
C GLY A 93 -2.23 -1.11 -5.61
N LYS A 94 -1.79 -2.36 -5.83
CA LYS A 94 -2.14 -3.51 -5.00
C LYS A 94 -0.92 -4.38 -4.79
N VAL A 95 -0.84 -5.01 -3.62
CA VAL A 95 0.14 -6.07 -3.35
C VAL A 95 -0.13 -7.25 -4.29
N VAL A 96 0.90 -7.69 -5.02
CA VAL A 96 0.81 -8.81 -5.95
C VAL A 96 1.59 -10.03 -5.50
N ALA A 97 2.70 -9.83 -4.78
CA ALA A 97 3.52 -10.91 -4.26
C ALA A 97 4.25 -10.50 -2.98
N LEU A 98 4.62 -11.49 -2.19
CA LEU A 98 5.52 -11.38 -1.05
C LEU A 98 6.78 -12.17 -1.37
N GLY A 99 7.94 -11.63 -0.99
CA GLY A 99 9.21 -12.34 -1.09
C GLY A 99 9.23 -13.59 -0.22
N GLY A 100 10.02 -14.56 -0.63
CA GLY A 100 10.16 -15.83 0.08
C GLY A 100 11.29 -15.84 1.12
N ALA A 101 12.07 -14.77 1.24
CA ALA A 101 13.20 -14.68 2.14
C ALA A 101 13.26 -13.34 2.85
N VAL A 102 13.77 -13.36 4.07
CA VAL A 102 14.11 -12.17 4.85
C VAL A 102 15.53 -11.74 4.48
N ASP A 103 15.73 -10.46 4.27
CA ASP A 103 17.07 -9.88 4.17
C ASP A 103 17.70 -9.87 5.56
N GLU A 104 18.83 -10.56 5.72
CA GLU A 104 19.47 -10.75 7.01
C GLU A 104 20.05 -9.46 7.61
N GLN A 105 20.44 -8.52 6.76
CA GLN A 105 21.05 -7.25 7.21
C GLN A 105 20.02 -6.26 7.67
N THR A 106 18.91 -6.14 6.92
CA THR A 106 17.86 -5.14 7.19
C THR A 106 16.70 -5.69 8.00
N ARG A 107 16.60 -7.03 8.16
CA ARG A 107 15.48 -7.72 8.79
C ARG A 107 14.13 -7.37 8.14
N THR A 108 14.16 -7.19 6.83
CA THR A 108 12.97 -6.87 6.04
C THR A 108 12.65 -7.97 5.05
N ILE A 109 11.39 -8.03 4.66
CA ILE A 109 10.88 -8.87 3.58
C ILE A 109 10.42 -7.97 2.45
N ARG A 110 10.76 -8.33 1.22
CA ARG A 110 10.37 -7.58 0.05
C ARG A 110 8.93 -7.92 -0.36
N VAL A 111 8.09 -6.91 -0.41
CA VAL A 111 6.72 -6.99 -0.91
C VAL A 111 6.65 -6.30 -2.26
N TYR A 112 6.01 -6.95 -3.21
CA TYR A 112 5.85 -6.45 -4.58
C TYR A 112 4.43 -5.89 -4.75
N ALA A 113 4.33 -4.67 -5.21
CA ALA A 113 3.06 -4.06 -5.55
C ALA A 113 3.04 -3.60 -7.01
N ASP A 114 1.90 -3.77 -7.67
CA ASP A 114 1.65 -3.30 -9.02
C ASP A 114 0.99 -1.92 -8.96
N LEU A 115 1.66 -0.92 -9.50
CA LEU A 115 1.22 0.47 -9.56
C LEU A 115 0.76 0.82 -10.97
N LYS A 116 -0.38 1.52 -11.07
CA LYS A 116 -0.81 2.14 -12.33
C LYS A 116 -0.01 3.41 -12.61
N ASN A 117 0.57 3.50 -13.81
CA ASN A 117 1.35 4.64 -14.29
C ASN A 117 0.73 5.25 -15.55
N SER A 118 -0.58 5.45 -15.58
CA SER A 118 -1.35 5.89 -16.74
C SER A 118 -0.87 7.22 -17.36
N HIS A 119 -0.17 8.05 -16.59
CA HIS A 119 0.36 9.33 -17.05
C HIS A 119 1.87 9.30 -17.31
N GLY A 120 2.52 8.15 -17.24
CA GLY A 120 3.97 8.00 -17.48
C GLY A 120 4.88 8.77 -16.51
N LEU A 121 4.36 9.15 -15.34
CA LEU A 121 5.10 9.99 -14.37
C LEU A 121 6.08 9.18 -13.52
N LEU A 122 5.79 7.89 -13.31
CA LEU A 122 6.69 6.98 -12.62
C LEU A 122 7.78 6.51 -13.58
N ARG A 123 9.00 6.52 -13.12
CA ARG A 123 10.17 5.99 -13.84
C ARG A 123 10.84 4.93 -13.00
N ALA A 124 11.58 4.04 -13.65
CA ALA A 124 12.41 3.06 -12.95
C ALA A 124 13.37 3.75 -11.96
N TRP A 125 13.64 3.08 -10.85
CA TRP A 125 14.54 3.54 -9.80
C TRP A 125 14.05 4.78 -9.00
N MET A 126 12.83 5.23 -9.21
CA MET A 126 12.24 6.21 -8.31
C MET A 126 11.98 5.60 -6.94
N PHE A 127 12.29 6.33 -5.88
CA PHE A 127 12.06 5.92 -4.50
C PHE A 127 11.08 6.85 -3.78
N GLY A 128 10.50 6.35 -2.70
CA GLY A 128 9.53 7.12 -1.93
C GLY A 128 8.94 6.33 -0.77
N GLN A 129 7.81 6.80 -0.26
CA GLN A 129 7.10 6.18 0.85
C GLN A 129 5.88 5.40 0.35
N ALA A 130 5.79 4.14 0.75
CA ALA A 130 4.64 3.30 0.52
C ALA A 130 3.79 3.14 1.79
N GLN A 131 2.48 3.09 1.62
CA GLN A 131 1.53 2.79 2.67
C GLN A 131 0.65 1.63 2.21
N ILE A 132 0.73 0.50 2.88
CA ILE A 132 -0.13 -0.65 2.66
C ILE A 132 -1.35 -0.52 3.57
N VAL A 133 -2.55 -0.68 3.01
CA VAL A 133 -3.79 -0.62 3.79
C VAL A 133 -4.09 -1.99 4.35
N ILE A 134 -3.92 -2.13 5.65
CA ILE A 134 -4.23 -3.34 6.39
C ILE A 134 -5.71 -3.26 6.80
N LYS A 135 -6.50 -4.26 6.42
CA LYS A 135 -7.86 -4.42 6.96
C LYS A 135 -7.76 -5.25 8.23
N PRO A 136 -8.39 -4.85 9.32
CA PRO A 136 -8.52 -5.73 10.48
C PRO A 136 -9.26 -7.00 10.05
N LYS A 137 -8.80 -8.16 10.51
CA LYS A 137 -9.46 -9.46 10.22
C LYS A 137 -10.87 -9.53 10.80
N GLU A 138 -11.11 -8.77 11.86
CA GLU A 138 -12.39 -8.65 12.55
C GLU A 138 -12.76 -7.18 12.71
N PRO A 139 -14.05 -6.83 12.68
CA PRO A 139 -14.48 -5.49 13.03
C PRO A 139 -14.06 -5.21 14.46
N LYS A 140 -13.39 -4.07 14.67
CA LYS A 140 -12.92 -3.65 15.99
C LYS A 140 -13.73 -2.48 16.46
N LEU A 141 -14.13 -2.53 17.72
CA LEU A 141 -14.81 -1.40 18.36
C LEU A 141 -13.77 -0.31 18.62
N VAL A 142 -14.00 0.88 18.08
CA VAL A 142 -13.07 2.01 18.21
C VAL A 142 -13.83 3.22 18.73
N ILE A 143 -13.28 3.86 19.76
CA ILE A 143 -13.81 5.13 20.28
C ILE A 143 -12.86 6.30 19.96
N PRO A 144 -13.37 7.52 19.76
CA PRO A 144 -12.55 8.72 19.63
C PRO A 144 -11.71 8.97 20.89
N LYS A 145 -10.53 9.58 20.74
CA LYS A 145 -9.65 9.90 21.89
C LYS A 145 -10.33 10.75 22.95
N ALA A 146 -11.20 11.67 22.52
CA ALA A 146 -11.93 12.55 23.43
C ALA A 146 -12.94 11.83 24.34
N ALA A 147 -13.32 10.59 24.02
CA ALA A 147 -14.25 9.82 24.83
C ALA A 147 -13.58 9.11 26.01
N LEU A 148 -12.30 8.77 25.88
CA LEU A 148 -11.56 8.06 26.92
C LEU A 148 -11.14 9.02 28.02
N GLN A 149 -11.43 8.65 29.26
CA GLN A 149 -10.96 9.32 30.45
C GLN A 149 -10.05 8.37 31.24
N ASP A 150 -9.00 8.94 31.81
CA ASP A 150 -8.04 8.23 32.64
C ASP A 150 -8.19 8.70 34.07
N ASP A 151 -8.47 7.79 34.99
CA ASP A 151 -8.66 8.08 36.42
C ASP A 151 -7.46 7.65 37.27
N GLY A 152 -6.30 7.45 36.62
CA GLY A 152 -5.06 6.99 37.26
C GLY A 152 -4.98 5.46 37.30
N ASP A 153 -5.94 4.82 37.93
CA ASP A 153 -5.98 3.36 38.06
C ASP A 153 -6.78 2.68 36.95
N CYS A 154 -7.79 3.38 36.39
CA CYS A 154 -8.71 2.80 35.43
C CYS A 154 -8.94 3.71 34.22
N LYS A 155 -9.09 3.10 33.06
CA LYS A 155 -9.57 3.77 31.86
C LYS A 155 -11.08 3.63 31.78
N LEU A 156 -11.80 4.74 31.62
CA LEU A 156 -13.24 4.75 31.63
C LEU A 156 -13.83 5.62 30.52
N VAL A 157 -15.06 5.35 30.19
CA VAL A 157 -15.90 6.17 29.30
C VAL A 157 -17.22 6.48 29.97
N PHE A 158 -17.89 7.55 29.51
CA PHE A 158 -19.26 7.86 29.94
C PHE A 158 -20.23 7.41 28.87
N LEU A 159 -21.22 6.64 29.27
CA LEU A 159 -22.34 6.22 28.45
C LEU A 159 -23.56 7.09 28.72
N ARG A 160 -24.21 7.55 27.66
CA ARG A 160 -25.50 8.21 27.76
C ARG A 160 -26.60 7.15 27.74
N LEU A 161 -27.29 6.97 28.85
CA LEU A 161 -28.42 6.04 29.00
C LEU A 161 -29.74 6.63 28.55
N LYS A 162 -29.97 7.90 28.94
CA LYS A 162 -31.15 8.71 28.60
C LYS A 162 -30.73 10.17 28.52
N GLU A 163 -31.67 11.04 28.21
CA GLU A 163 -31.45 12.47 28.29
C GLU A 163 -31.01 12.86 29.72
N ASN A 164 -29.83 13.52 29.79
CA ASN A 164 -29.19 13.96 31.05
C ASN A 164 -28.83 12.83 32.06
N VAL A 165 -28.87 11.56 31.65
CA VAL A 165 -28.46 10.43 32.51
C VAL A 165 -27.23 9.75 31.93
N TYR A 166 -26.12 9.81 32.65
CA TYR A 166 -24.86 9.27 32.27
C TYR A 166 -24.37 8.22 33.27
N ARG A 167 -23.61 7.25 32.78
CA ARG A 167 -22.97 6.21 33.60
C ARG A 167 -21.53 6.08 33.20
N SER A 168 -20.62 6.09 34.16
CA SER A 168 -19.22 5.72 33.94
C SER A 168 -19.12 4.19 33.75
N ARG A 169 -18.24 3.75 32.85
CA ARG A 169 -17.94 2.34 32.61
C ARG A 169 -16.46 2.19 32.35
N GLY A 170 -15.81 1.30 33.11
CA GLY A 170 -14.43 0.89 32.86
C GLY A 170 -14.30 0.19 31.52
N VAL A 171 -13.20 0.45 30.82
CA VAL A 171 -12.92 -0.13 29.51
C VAL A 171 -11.48 -0.63 29.44
N GLU A 172 -11.30 -1.72 28.68
CA GLU A 172 -9.99 -2.21 28.29
C GLU A 172 -9.64 -1.69 26.91
N ILE A 173 -8.44 -1.12 26.78
CA ILE A 173 -7.95 -0.58 25.52
C ILE A 173 -6.96 -1.53 24.87
N GLY A 174 -7.06 -1.70 23.56
CA GLY A 174 -6.12 -2.42 22.72
C GLY A 174 -5.20 -1.47 21.93
N ALA A 175 -5.19 -1.59 20.62
CA ALA A 175 -4.35 -0.77 19.76
C ALA A 175 -4.72 0.72 19.79
N VAL A 176 -3.69 1.58 19.74
CA VAL A 176 -3.86 3.03 19.67
C VAL A 176 -3.80 3.47 18.21
N PHE A 177 -4.85 4.13 17.74
CA PHE A 177 -4.93 4.70 16.40
C PHE A 177 -4.73 6.22 16.42
N ARG A 178 -4.48 6.80 15.25
CA ARG A 178 -4.33 8.26 15.12
C ARG A 178 -5.52 9.03 15.71
N ASN A 179 -6.75 8.53 15.51
CA ASN A 179 -7.98 9.22 15.87
C ASN A 179 -8.76 8.54 17.01
N GLY A 180 -8.24 7.47 17.64
CA GLY A 180 -9.00 6.76 18.66
C GLY A 180 -8.25 5.60 19.29
N TYR A 181 -8.98 4.87 20.13
CA TYR A 181 -8.52 3.68 20.84
C TYR A 181 -9.40 2.49 20.46
N GLU A 182 -8.78 1.35 20.22
CA GLU A 182 -9.48 0.08 20.17
C GLU A 182 -9.98 -0.29 21.57
N ILE A 183 -11.20 -0.78 21.66
CA ILE A 183 -11.78 -1.30 22.89
C ILE A 183 -11.83 -2.81 22.77
N THR A 184 -11.17 -3.50 23.71
CA THR A 184 -11.14 -4.95 23.80
C THR A 184 -12.11 -5.50 24.85
N GLY A 185 -12.55 -4.66 25.78
CA GLY A 185 -13.51 -5.00 26.81
C GLY A 185 -14.25 -3.80 27.37
N GLY A 186 -15.44 -4.02 27.94
CA GLY A 186 -16.23 -3.01 28.63
C GLY A 186 -17.28 -2.28 27.79
N LEU A 187 -17.23 -2.35 26.44
CA LEU A 187 -18.24 -1.74 25.55
C LEU A 187 -18.81 -2.78 24.57
N GLN A 188 -20.01 -2.49 24.10
CA GLN A 188 -20.71 -3.23 23.06
C GLN A 188 -21.07 -2.31 21.89
N GLU A 189 -21.25 -2.91 20.71
CA GLU A 189 -21.77 -2.19 19.55
C GLU A 189 -23.16 -1.65 19.85
N GLY A 190 -23.38 -0.35 19.57
CA GLY A 190 -24.63 0.35 19.91
C GLY A 190 -24.58 1.17 21.20
N ASP A 191 -23.54 1.05 22.04
CA ASP A 191 -23.34 1.90 23.20
C ASP A 191 -23.13 3.37 22.80
N HIS A 192 -23.87 4.29 23.38
CA HIS A 192 -23.75 5.74 23.13
C HIS A 192 -22.68 6.35 24.02
N VAL A 193 -21.48 6.49 23.50
CA VAL A 193 -20.33 7.03 24.24
C VAL A 193 -20.24 8.54 24.10
N VAL A 194 -20.09 9.23 25.24
CA VAL A 194 -19.94 10.68 25.30
C VAL A 194 -18.52 11.07 24.87
N THR A 195 -18.42 11.94 23.87
CA THR A 195 -17.14 12.49 23.38
C THR A 195 -16.91 13.92 23.88
N THR A 196 -17.84 14.81 23.55
CA THR A 196 -17.79 16.22 23.99
C THR A 196 -18.34 16.33 25.38
N GLY A 197 -17.62 16.97 26.30
CA GLY A 197 -18.03 17.11 27.69
C GLY A 197 -17.71 15.91 28.60
N SER A 198 -17.07 14.85 28.09
CA SER A 198 -16.67 13.69 28.91
C SER A 198 -15.78 14.06 30.09
N PHE A 199 -14.92 15.06 29.93
CA PHE A 199 -14.09 15.59 31.02
C PHE A 199 -14.92 16.27 32.11
N LEU A 200 -15.98 17.02 31.76
CA LEU A 200 -16.88 17.64 32.74
C LEU A 200 -17.60 16.58 33.57
N LEU A 201 -18.06 15.50 32.93
CA LEU A 201 -18.69 14.39 33.65
C LEU A 201 -17.72 13.72 34.61
N LYS A 202 -16.43 13.57 34.25
CA LYS A 202 -15.41 13.07 35.16
C LYS A 202 -15.29 13.97 36.39
N THR A 203 -15.22 15.29 36.20
CA THR A 203 -15.08 16.26 37.30
C THR A 203 -16.29 16.21 38.27
N GLU A 204 -17.49 16.02 37.74
CA GLU A 204 -18.71 15.92 38.58
C GLU A 204 -18.73 14.62 39.41
N VAL A 205 -18.32 13.50 38.82
CA VAL A 205 -18.20 12.21 39.54
C VAL A 205 -17.18 12.31 40.66
N LEU A 206 -16.01 12.91 40.41
CA LEU A 206 -14.98 13.12 41.43
C LEU A 206 -15.46 14.03 42.55
N ARG A 207 -16.21 15.12 42.26
CA ARG A 207 -16.79 16.00 43.27
C ARG A 207 -17.80 15.26 44.16
N GLY A 208 -18.62 14.40 43.56
CA GLY A 208 -19.61 13.58 44.31
C GLY A 208 -18.93 12.58 45.27
N GLN A 209 -17.76 12.10 44.94
CA GLN A 209 -16.97 11.19 45.81
C GLN A 209 -16.26 11.92 46.94
N ILE A 210 -15.81 13.15 46.73
CA ILE A 210 -15.16 13.97 47.77
C ILE A 210 -16.14 14.57 48.76
N GLY A 211 -17.40 14.73 48.38
CA GLY A 211 -18.46 15.29 49.22
C GLY A 211 -19.22 14.28 50.11
N ALA A 212 -18.89 12.98 50.00
CA ALA A 212 -19.57 11.90 50.73
C ALA A 212 -18.69 11.29 51.87
N GLY A 213 -17.63 11.98 52.30
CA GLY A 213 -16.75 11.62 53.42
C GLY A 213 -16.97 12.52 54.64
#